data_ed35ea8566ece8a4f9f3d18864c3c5ec
#
_entry.id   ed35ea8566ece8a4f9f3d18864c3c5ec
#
_cell.length_a   1.000
_cell.length_b   1.000
_cell.length_c   1.000
_cell.angle_alpha   90.00
_cell.angle_beta   90.00
_cell.angle_gamma   90.00
#
_symmetry.space_group_name_H-M   'P 1'
#
loop_
_entity.id
_entity.type
_entity.pdbx_description
1 polymer ?
#
loop_
_entity_poly.entity_id
_entity_poly.type
_entity_poly.pdbx_seq_one_letter_code
_entity_poly.pdbx_strand_id
1 'polypeptide(L)'
;PVTFSGMEELNEDRDLIVTSGLDTTVTLRLSGRRSEISKLSEDNITLTVDLTRVARAQTYSMNYTIDYPPEVSASSIQVDTRFPSSVTLTVENIATKSIQVRGELIGGTAEGFTTESMSFDYDEITIRGPEAVVNQVSYALVTLERSNLEKTVTTTLPYTLMTADGEAV
;
A
#
# COMPACT_ATOMS: atom_id res chain seq x y z
N PRO A 1 11.16 -2.01 -14.25
CA PRO A 1 10.08 -1.45 -13.42
C PRO A 1 9.95 0.06 -13.61
N VAL A 2 8.82 0.61 -13.20
CA VAL A 2 8.55 2.05 -13.23
C VAL A 2 8.70 2.59 -11.80
N THR A 3 9.30 3.76 -11.66
CA THR A 3 9.40 4.51 -10.40
C THR A 3 8.43 5.68 -10.40
N PHE A 4 8.04 6.13 -9.23
CA PHE A 4 7.04 7.18 -9.05
C PHE A 4 7.62 8.31 -8.20
N SER A 5 7.65 9.52 -8.73
CA SER A 5 8.07 10.72 -8.00
C SER A 5 6.85 11.49 -7.46
N GLY A 6 7.00 12.14 -6.31
CA GLY A 6 5.92 12.92 -5.68
C GLY A 6 4.89 12.08 -4.91
N MET A 7 5.21 10.83 -4.57
CA MET A 7 4.30 9.95 -3.80
C MET A 7 4.04 10.47 -2.39
N GLU A 8 5.08 10.97 -1.72
CA GLU A 8 4.96 11.53 -0.37
C GLU A 8 4.06 12.77 -0.37
N GLU A 9 4.28 13.71 -1.29
CA GLU A 9 3.42 14.89 -1.45
C GLU A 9 1.96 14.52 -1.77
N LEU A 10 1.77 13.46 -2.57
CA LEU A 10 0.43 12.95 -2.88
C LEU A 10 -0.29 12.45 -1.63
N ASN A 11 0.41 11.67 -0.81
CA ASN A 11 -0.16 11.03 0.39
C ASN A 11 -0.33 12.01 1.55
N GLU A 12 0.64 12.89 1.79
CA GLU A 12 0.69 13.74 2.99
C GLU A 12 0.03 15.10 2.78
N ASP A 13 0.25 15.72 1.61
CA ASP A 13 -0.24 17.07 1.35
C ASP A 13 -1.61 17.10 0.67
N ARG A 14 -1.97 16.04 -0.05
CA ARG A 14 -3.21 16.01 -0.85
C ARG A 14 -4.22 14.97 -0.38
N ASP A 15 -3.87 14.15 0.61
CA ASP A 15 -4.70 13.05 1.10
C ASP A 15 -5.19 12.12 -0.02
N LEU A 16 -4.28 11.81 -0.94
CA LEU A 16 -4.52 10.92 -2.07
C LEU A 16 -3.57 9.72 -2.01
N ILE A 17 -4.05 8.57 -2.44
CA ILE A 17 -3.26 7.33 -2.50
C ILE A 17 -3.46 6.63 -3.84
N VAL A 18 -2.36 6.09 -4.39
CA VAL A 18 -2.43 5.22 -5.58
C VAL A 18 -2.79 3.81 -5.11
N THR A 19 -3.92 3.29 -5.57
CA THR A 19 -4.43 1.97 -5.21
C THR A 19 -4.20 0.90 -6.27
N SER A 20 -3.87 1.30 -7.52
CA SER A 20 -3.48 0.34 -8.56
C SER A 20 -2.53 0.95 -9.59
N GLY A 21 -1.77 0.10 -10.26
CA GLY A 21 -0.86 0.44 -11.36
C GLY A 21 0.60 0.65 -10.95
N LEU A 22 0.94 0.54 -9.65
CA LEU A 22 2.31 0.70 -9.14
C LEU A 22 3.26 -0.43 -9.57
N ASP A 23 2.74 -1.58 -9.91
CA ASP A 23 3.46 -2.78 -10.36
C ASP A 23 3.64 -2.82 -11.89
N THR A 24 3.29 -1.73 -12.59
CA THR A 24 3.39 -1.67 -14.05
C THR A 24 4.83 -1.87 -14.53
N THR A 25 5.00 -2.81 -15.44
CA THR A 25 6.27 -3.06 -16.13
C THR A 25 6.17 -2.62 -17.57
N VAL A 26 7.19 -1.90 -18.03
CA VAL A 26 7.26 -1.39 -19.41
C VAL A 26 8.34 -2.17 -20.16
N THR A 27 8.00 -2.61 -21.35
CA THR A 27 8.96 -3.21 -22.29
C THR A 27 9.40 -2.14 -23.31
N LEU A 28 10.71 -1.92 -23.40
CA LEU A 28 11.33 -1.00 -24.33
C LEU A 28 12.10 -1.77 -25.41
N ARG A 29 11.94 -1.35 -26.65
CA ARG A 29 12.86 -1.73 -27.73
C ARG A 29 13.66 -0.50 -28.14
N LEU A 30 14.97 -0.62 -27.96
CA LEU A 30 15.90 0.47 -28.18
C LEU A 30 16.84 0.14 -29.33
N SER A 31 17.17 1.14 -30.13
CA SER A 31 18.21 1.06 -31.15
C SER A 31 19.18 2.24 -31.02
N GLY A 32 20.37 2.10 -31.57
CA GLY A 32 21.37 3.15 -31.49
C GLY A 32 22.78 2.63 -31.80
N ARG A 33 23.78 3.46 -31.48
CA ARG A 33 25.17 3.07 -31.67
C ARG A 33 25.51 1.87 -30.76
N ARG A 34 26.16 0.86 -31.32
CA ARG A 34 26.52 -0.36 -30.60
C ARG A 34 27.27 -0.09 -29.29
N SER A 35 28.19 0.88 -29.29
CA SER A 35 28.98 1.29 -28.12
C SER A 35 28.11 1.87 -26.99
N GLU A 36 26.97 2.47 -27.32
CA GLU A 36 26.03 3.03 -26.34
C GLU A 36 25.01 1.98 -25.88
N ILE A 37 24.44 1.22 -26.83
CA ILE A 37 23.48 0.16 -26.52
C ILE A 37 24.10 -0.92 -25.61
N SER A 38 25.37 -1.26 -25.81
CA SER A 38 26.05 -2.27 -25.01
C SER A 38 26.27 -1.89 -23.54
N LYS A 39 26.11 -0.62 -23.19
CA LYS A 39 26.16 -0.12 -21.81
C LYS A 39 24.82 -0.17 -21.09
N LEU A 40 23.71 -0.40 -21.82
CA LEU A 40 22.35 -0.42 -21.29
C LEU A 40 21.98 -1.81 -20.77
N SER A 41 21.29 -1.82 -19.65
CA SER A 41 20.69 -3.00 -19.03
C SER A 41 19.32 -2.61 -18.41
N GLU A 42 18.56 -3.61 -18.01
CA GLU A 42 17.29 -3.39 -17.29
C GLU A 42 17.50 -2.66 -15.95
N ASP A 43 18.69 -2.81 -15.34
CA ASP A 43 18.99 -2.27 -14.02
C ASP A 43 19.44 -0.81 -14.06
N ASN A 44 19.88 -0.30 -15.23
CA ASN A 44 20.44 1.04 -15.34
C ASN A 44 19.59 2.01 -16.18
N ILE A 45 18.44 1.57 -16.66
CA ILE A 45 17.43 2.44 -17.27
C ILE A 45 16.35 2.70 -16.23
N THR A 46 16.07 3.98 -15.96
CA THR A 46 15.02 4.39 -15.03
C THR A 46 13.83 4.94 -15.80
N LEU A 47 12.65 4.46 -15.46
CA LEU A 47 11.38 4.97 -15.95
C LEU A 47 10.67 5.69 -14.81
N THR A 48 10.34 6.98 -14.98
CA THR A 48 9.75 7.78 -13.92
C THR A 48 8.41 8.35 -14.33
N VAL A 49 7.39 8.14 -13.48
CA VAL A 49 6.08 8.81 -13.55
C VAL A 49 6.05 9.92 -12.51
N ASP A 50 5.69 11.12 -12.94
CA ASP A 50 5.59 12.29 -12.06
C ASP A 50 4.14 12.46 -11.57
N LEU A 51 3.95 12.25 -10.25
CA LEU A 51 2.65 12.37 -9.57
C LEU A 51 2.36 13.78 -9.06
N THR A 52 3.27 14.74 -9.20
CA THR A 52 3.09 16.10 -8.68
C THR A 52 1.90 16.84 -9.27
N ARG A 53 1.39 16.40 -10.42
CA ARG A 53 0.22 16.97 -11.08
C ARG A 53 -1.10 16.27 -10.74
N VAL A 54 -1.05 15.20 -9.98
CA VAL A 54 -2.25 14.47 -9.54
C VAL A 54 -2.94 15.27 -8.44
N ALA A 55 -4.15 15.73 -8.68
CA ALA A 55 -4.86 16.64 -7.78
C ALA A 55 -6.21 16.12 -7.29
N ARG A 56 -6.67 14.98 -7.78
CA ARG A 56 -8.00 14.41 -7.46
C ARG A 56 -7.97 12.89 -7.49
N ALA A 57 -8.92 12.29 -6.79
CA ALA A 57 -9.20 10.86 -6.87
C ALA A 57 -9.87 10.54 -8.22
N GLN A 58 -9.16 9.82 -9.08
CA GLN A 58 -9.64 9.30 -10.36
C GLN A 58 -8.61 8.36 -10.99
N THR A 59 -8.97 7.75 -12.11
CA THR A 59 -8.01 6.99 -12.93
C THR A 59 -7.27 7.93 -13.88
N TYR A 60 -5.94 7.83 -13.88
CA TYR A 60 -5.02 8.59 -14.72
C TYR A 60 -4.32 7.67 -15.71
N SER A 61 -4.11 8.20 -16.93
CA SER A 61 -3.14 7.64 -17.87
C SER A 61 -1.93 8.58 -17.91
N MET A 62 -0.85 8.15 -17.28
CA MET A 62 0.34 8.97 -17.06
C MET A 62 1.46 8.60 -18.03
N ASN A 63 2.08 9.61 -18.61
CA ASN A 63 3.32 9.41 -19.36
C ASN A 63 4.48 9.21 -18.38
N TYR A 64 5.49 8.51 -18.83
CA TYR A 64 6.74 8.33 -18.09
C TYR A 64 7.92 8.88 -18.87
N THR A 65 8.94 9.33 -18.17
CA THR A 65 10.25 9.67 -18.72
C THR A 65 11.16 8.45 -18.71
N ILE A 66 12.09 8.43 -19.66
CA ILE A 66 13.11 7.37 -19.74
C ILE A 66 14.46 8.06 -19.49
N ASP A 67 15.10 7.71 -18.39
CA ASP A 67 16.40 8.22 -18.00
C ASP A 67 17.45 7.13 -18.20
N TYR A 68 18.50 7.49 -18.93
CA TYR A 68 19.64 6.64 -19.22
C TYR A 68 20.78 6.94 -18.24
N PRO A 69 21.68 5.98 -18.01
CA PRO A 69 22.84 6.23 -17.16
C PRO A 69 23.75 7.31 -17.77
N PRO A 70 24.47 8.10 -16.93
CA PRO A 70 25.22 9.26 -17.35
C PRO A 70 26.34 8.98 -18.37
N GLU A 71 26.83 7.73 -18.42
CA GLU A 71 27.83 7.28 -19.40
C GLU A 71 27.27 6.99 -20.79
N VAL A 72 25.95 7.09 -20.97
CA VAL A 72 25.25 6.87 -22.24
C VAL A 72 24.74 8.19 -22.79
N SER A 73 25.05 8.47 -24.04
CA SER A 73 24.50 9.63 -24.73
C SER A 73 23.05 9.34 -25.17
N ALA A 74 22.09 9.95 -24.48
CA ALA A 74 20.65 9.78 -24.77
C ALA A 74 20.31 10.13 -26.24
N SER A 75 21.01 11.10 -26.84
CA SER A 75 20.82 11.49 -28.26
C SER A 75 21.25 10.41 -29.26
N SER A 76 22.02 9.41 -28.81
CA SER A 76 22.46 8.28 -29.62
C SER A 76 21.56 7.05 -29.49
N ILE A 77 20.52 7.13 -28.65
CA ILE A 77 19.53 6.06 -28.41
C ILE A 77 18.19 6.47 -29.01
N GLN A 78 17.59 5.56 -29.74
CA GLN A 78 16.24 5.70 -30.28
C GLN A 78 15.33 4.67 -29.64
N VAL A 79 14.15 5.11 -29.21
CA VAL A 79 13.08 4.22 -28.72
C VAL A 79 12.24 3.79 -29.92
N ASP A 80 12.42 2.56 -30.37
CA ASP A 80 11.66 2.01 -31.51
C ASP A 80 10.24 1.67 -31.09
N THR A 81 10.08 0.99 -29.96
CA THR A 81 8.78 0.67 -29.37
C THR A 81 8.84 0.73 -27.86
N ARG A 82 7.69 1.04 -27.27
CA ARG A 82 7.45 0.99 -25.82
C ARG A 82 6.05 0.47 -25.55
N PHE A 83 5.93 -0.46 -24.62
CA PHE A 83 4.66 -1.05 -24.24
C PHE A 83 4.61 -1.36 -22.73
N PRO A 84 3.58 -0.86 -22.02
CA PRO A 84 2.59 0.12 -22.46
C PRO A 84 3.20 1.50 -22.73
N SER A 85 2.54 2.31 -23.55
CA SER A 85 3.00 3.67 -23.88
C SER A 85 2.76 4.68 -22.76
N SER A 86 1.86 4.37 -21.82
CA SER A 86 1.52 5.13 -20.62
C SER A 86 1.21 4.18 -19.47
N VAL A 87 1.34 4.66 -18.25
CA VAL A 87 0.99 3.94 -17.03
C VAL A 87 -0.40 4.37 -16.58
N THR A 88 -1.30 3.39 -16.39
CA THR A 88 -2.63 3.66 -15.85
C THR A 88 -2.60 3.50 -14.34
N LEU A 89 -2.97 4.56 -13.62
CA LEU A 89 -3.01 4.59 -12.16
C LEU A 89 -4.42 4.88 -11.68
N THR A 90 -4.87 4.18 -10.66
CA THR A 90 -6.07 4.54 -9.92
C THR A 90 -5.67 5.26 -8.64
N VAL A 91 -6.20 6.46 -8.46
CA VAL A 91 -5.95 7.31 -7.29
C VAL A 91 -7.26 7.48 -6.53
N GLU A 92 -7.21 7.25 -5.23
CA GLU A 92 -8.34 7.37 -4.31
C GLU A 92 -8.04 8.38 -3.21
N ASN A 93 -9.09 8.88 -2.54
CA ASN A 93 -8.94 9.69 -1.34
C ASN A 93 -8.44 8.83 -0.18
N ILE A 94 -7.62 9.43 0.67
CA ILE A 94 -7.27 8.88 1.98
C ILE A 94 -8.34 9.32 2.97
N ALA A 95 -8.84 8.36 3.76
CA ALA A 95 -9.67 8.62 4.92
C ALA A 95 -8.96 8.21 6.20
N THR A 96 -9.33 8.88 7.28
CA THR A 96 -8.88 8.57 8.64
C THR A 96 -10.10 8.29 9.50
N LYS A 97 -10.07 7.21 10.28
CA LYS A 97 -11.19 6.80 11.12
C LYS A 97 -10.69 6.25 12.45
N SER A 98 -11.31 6.68 13.54
CA SER A 98 -11.13 6.06 14.85
C SER A 98 -12.08 4.87 14.96
N ILE A 99 -11.56 3.72 15.36
CA ILE A 99 -12.31 2.47 15.55
C ILE A 99 -12.02 1.89 16.93
N GLN A 100 -13.01 1.21 17.49
CA GLN A 100 -12.88 0.56 18.78
C GLN A 100 -12.13 -0.76 18.68
N VAL A 101 -11.37 -1.06 19.74
CA VAL A 101 -10.74 -2.37 19.91
C VAL A 101 -11.72 -3.28 20.67
N ARG A 102 -11.92 -4.49 20.15
CA ARG A 102 -12.73 -5.54 20.76
C ARG A 102 -11.89 -6.78 21.01
N GLY A 103 -12.16 -7.46 22.10
CA GLY A 103 -11.49 -8.72 22.45
C GLY A 103 -12.41 -9.92 22.35
N GLU A 104 -11.84 -11.03 21.93
CA GLU A 104 -12.49 -12.32 21.91
C GLU A 104 -11.59 -13.37 22.59
N LEU A 105 -12.18 -14.18 23.47
CA LEU A 105 -11.51 -15.33 24.08
C LEU A 105 -12.00 -16.61 23.41
N ILE A 106 -11.07 -17.35 22.80
CA ILE A 106 -11.33 -18.68 22.26
C ILE A 106 -10.74 -19.72 23.19
N GLY A 107 -11.54 -20.74 23.54
CA GLY A 107 -11.15 -21.85 24.41
C GLY A 107 -11.70 -21.76 25.83
N GLY A 108 -11.93 -20.58 26.37
CA GLY A 108 -12.65 -20.37 27.65
C GLY A 108 -11.81 -20.53 28.91
N THR A 109 -12.49 -20.40 30.04
CA THR A 109 -11.93 -20.47 31.40
C THR A 109 -12.01 -21.92 31.97
N ALA A 110 -11.20 -22.22 32.99
CA ALA A 110 -11.30 -23.44 33.73
C ALA A 110 -12.60 -23.55 34.54
N GLU A 111 -12.96 -24.73 34.99
CA GLU A 111 -14.15 -24.95 35.83
C GLU A 111 -14.06 -24.14 37.14
N GLY A 112 -15.12 -23.37 37.43
CA GLY A 112 -15.17 -22.46 38.56
C GLY A 112 -14.57 -21.07 38.34
N PHE A 113 -14.08 -20.77 37.14
CA PHE A 113 -13.58 -19.46 36.75
C PHE A 113 -14.49 -18.84 35.72
N THR A 114 -14.55 -17.51 35.69
CA THR A 114 -15.30 -16.72 34.71
C THR A 114 -14.45 -15.61 34.17
N THR A 115 -14.70 -15.20 32.90
CA THR A 115 -14.09 -14.01 32.32
C THR A 115 -14.88 -12.79 32.81
N GLU A 116 -14.27 -11.94 33.64
CA GLU A 116 -14.93 -10.72 34.13
C GLU A 116 -14.87 -9.60 33.10
N SER A 117 -13.67 -9.31 32.57
CA SER A 117 -13.47 -8.25 31.59
C SER A 117 -12.18 -8.47 30.81
N MET A 118 -12.12 -7.90 29.61
CA MET A 118 -10.91 -7.66 28.86
C MET A 118 -10.63 -6.16 28.86
N SER A 119 -9.38 -5.77 29.11
CA SER A 119 -8.91 -4.39 29.00
C SER A 119 -7.75 -4.31 28.04
N PHE A 120 -7.64 -3.18 27.36
CA PHE A 120 -6.61 -2.91 26.36
C PHE A 120 -5.85 -1.65 26.76
N ASP A 121 -4.58 -1.54 26.34
CA ASP A 121 -3.81 -0.32 26.51
C ASP A 121 -4.43 0.86 25.76
N TYR A 122 -5.12 0.56 24.67
CA TYR A 122 -5.88 1.51 23.86
C TYR A 122 -7.25 0.93 23.51
N ASP A 123 -8.30 1.59 23.95
CA ASP A 123 -9.69 1.20 23.64
C ASP A 123 -10.10 1.60 22.21
N GLU A 124 -9.40 2.56 21.65
CA GLU A 124 -9.57 3.02 20.27
C GLU A 124 -8.23 3.13 19.56
N ILE A 125 -8.24 2.84 18.27
CA ILE A 125 -7.11 3.06 17.37
C ILE A 125 -7.55 3.86 16.16
N THR A 126 -6.63 4.65 15.61
CA THR A 126 -6.86 5.40 14.38
C THR A 126 -6.28 4.66 13.20
N ILE A 127 -7.11 4.41 12.19
CA ILE A 127 -6.70 3.83 10.92
C ILE A 127 -6.71 4.89 9.82
N ARG A 128 -5.79 4.76 8.86
CA ARG A 128 -5.66 5.65 7.70
C ARG A 128 -5.39 4.81 6.45
N GLY A 129 -6.08 5.09 5.37
CA GLY A 129 -5.92 4.34 4.13
C GLY A 129 -6.93 4.77 3.06
N PRO A 130 -7.05 4.01 1.95
CA PRO A 130 -8.05 4.27 0.92
C PRO A 130 -9.46 4.39 1.53
N GLU A 131 -10.18 5.44 1.17
CA GLU A 131 -11.50 5.75 1.73
C GLU A 131 -12.48 4.58 1.62
N ALA A 132 -12.48 3.88 0.48
CA ALA A 132 -13.35 2.73 0.25
C ALA A 132 -13.09 1.58 1.24
N VAL A 133 -11.81 1.35 1.61
CA VAL A 133 -11.40 0.32 2.58
C VAL A 133 -11.69 0.77 4.00
N VAL A 134 -11.28 1.98 4.37
CA VAL A 134 -11.48 2.56 5.72
C VAL A 134 -12.97 2.59 6.11
N ASN A 135 -13.85 2.91 5.16
CA ASN A 135 -15.29 2.96 5.40
C ASN A 135 -15.91 1.58 5.71
N GLN A 136 -15.31 0.49 5.24
CA GLN A 136 -15.77 -0.87 5.54
C GLN A 136 -15.36 -1.34 6.93
N VAL A 137 -14.28 -0.79 7.49
CA VAL A 137 -13.79 -1.19 8.82
C VAL A 137 -14.70 -0.66 9.91
N SER A 138 -15.16 -1.53 10.81
CA SER A 138 -16.01 -1.20 11.94
C SER A 138 -15.30 -1.27 13.27
N TYR A 139 -14.41 -2.24 13.47
CA TYR A 139 -13.66 -2.42 14.71
C TYR A 139 -12.37 -3.20 14.48
N ALA A 140 -11.47 -3.16 15.45
CA ALA A 140 -10.28 -3.99 15.51
C ALA A 140 -10.52 -5.14 16.48
N LEU A 141 -10.35 -6.39 16.03
CA LEU A 141 -10.52 -7.59 16.85
C LEU A 141 -9.17 -8.10 17.33
N VAL A 142 -9.06 -8.29 18.64
CA VAL A 142 -7.93 -8.97 19.28
C VAL A 142 -8.44 -10.33 19.79
N THR A 143 -7.86 -11.41 19.32
CA THR A 143 -8.25 -12.76 19.71
C THR A 143 -7.21 -13.37 20.64
N LEU A 144 -7.64 -13.79 21.83
CA LEU A 144 -6.84 -14.57 22.76
C LEU A 144 -7.27 -16.04 22.69
N GLU A 145 -6.40 -16.89 22.18
CA GLU A 145 -6.62 -18.33 22.16
C GLU A 145 -5.99 -18.95 23.43
N ARG A 146 -6.82 -19.28 24.39
CA ARG A 146 -6.44 -19.96 25.64
C ARG A 146 -7.57 -20.84 26.13
N SER A 147 -7.22 -22.02 26.65
CA SER A 147 -8.14 -22.92 27.35
C SER A 147 -7.73 -23.03 28.81
N ASN A 148 -8.72 -23.31 29.66
CA ASN A 148 -8.52 -23.52 31.10
C ASN A 148 -7.82 -22.35 31.81
N LEU A 149 -8.27 -21.11 31.53
CA LEU A 149 -7.76 -19.92 32.21
C LEU A 149 -8.15 -19.94 33.70
N GLU A 150 -7.14 -19.88 34.57
CA GLU A 150 -7.29 -19.90 36.05
C GLU A 150 -6.85 -18.56 36.67
N LYS A 151 -6.25 -17.66 35.88
CA LYS A 151 -5.73 -16.39 36.36
C LYS A 151 -5.75 -15.33 35.28
N THR A 152 -5.64 -14.09 35.70
CA THR A 152 -5.44 -12.95 34.78
C THR A 152 -4.19 -13.13 33.94
N VAL A 153 -4.31 -12.91 32.66
CA VAL A 153 -3.21 -12.96 31.67
C VAL A 153 -3.04 -11.59 31.04
N THR A 154 -1.81 -11.12 31.02
CA THR A 154 -1.41 -9.91 30.29
C THR A 154 -0.45 -10.33 29.17
N THR A 155 -0.79 -9.99 27.93
CA THR A 155 0.00 -10.37 26.76
C THR A 155 -0.19 -9.36 25.64
N THR A 156 0.77 -9.29 24.72
CA THR A 156 0.66 -8.49 23.49
C THR A 156 0.20 -9.37 22.35
N LEU A 157 -0.86 -8.98 21.68
CA LEU A 157 -1.45 -9.73 20.57
C LEU A 157 -1.65 -8.81 19.35
N PRO A 158 -1.59 -9.35 18.13
CA PRO A 158 -1.97 -8.61 16.95
C PRO A 158 -3.49 -8.40 16.91
N TYR A 159 -3.93 -7.39 16.17
CA TYR A 159 -5.35 -7.18 15.89
C TYR A 159 -5.64 -7.44 14.41
N THR A 160 -6.89 -7.75 14.10
CA THR A 160 -7.43 -7.86 12.75
C THR A 160 -8.51 -6.80 12.55
N LEU A 161 -8.48 -6.10 11.42
CA LEU A 161 -9.53 -5.14 11.09
C LEU A 161 -10.75 -5.89 10.58
N MET A 162 -11.92 -5.54 11.11
CA MET A 162 -13.18 -6.25 10.87
C MET A 162 -14.25 -5.32 10.32
N THR A 163 -15.10 -5.85 9.44
CA THR A 163 -16.34 -5.19 9.00
C THR A 163 -17.42 -5.28 10.09
N ALA A 164 -18.54 -4.61 9.86
CA ALA A 164 -19.72 -4.70 10.74
C ALA A 164 -20.31 -6.13 10.80
N ASP A 165 -20.16 -6.89 9.71
CA ASP A 165 -20.68 -8.25 9.56
C ASP A 165 -19.71 -9.31 10.13
N GLY A 166 -18.56 -8.89 10.64
CA GLY A 166 -17.57 -9.76 11.26
C GLY A 166 -16.62 -10.46 10.27
N GLU A 167 -16.46 -9.90 9.09
CA GLU A 167 -15.47 -10.37 8.11
C GLU A 167 -14.17 -9.58 8.23
N ALA A 168 -13.03 -10.24 8.00
CA ALA A 168 -11.73 -9.57 7.97
C ALA A 168 -11.57 -8.70 6.71
N VAL A 169 -11.00 -7.52 6.90
CA VAL A 169 -10.71 -6.56 5.82
C VAL A 169 -9.28 -6.74 5.30
#